data_2bdb2e3197cd7240da1aa9f045c116cc
#
_entry.id   2bdb2e3197cd7240da1aa9f045c116cc
#
_cell.length_a   1.000
_cell.length_b   1.000
_cell.length_c   1.000
_cell.angle_alpha   90.00
_cell.angle_beta   90.00
_cell.angle_gamma   90.00
#
_symmetry.space_group_name_H-M   'P 1'
#
loop_
_entity.id
_entity.type
_entity.pdbx_description
1 polymer ?
#
loop_
_entity_poly.entity_id
_entity_poly.type
_entity_poly.pdbx_seq_one_letter_code
_entity_poly.pdbx_strand_id
1 'polypeptide(L)'
;PEWVRHAVIAGGGHIVEPADASAIVWTAARNASGLREVLDANAHLEWVQVPFAGIENFVPILDDNRIWTCGKGVYAEPVAEHALALALAGMRHISGYSRATQWTGPAGRNLLGASVTIVGGGGITESLIRLLAPFNCDITVVRRTVEHIDGADTVVGQENLVDALAGADIVFLALSLTRETIGLIG
;
A
#
# COMPACT_ATOMS: atom_id res chain seq x y z
N PRO A 1 -10.90 -18.11 -6.43
CA PRO A 1 -9.87 -18.89 -5.74
C PRO A 1 -10.47 -19.70 -4.59
N GLU A 2 -9.96 -20.91 -4.35
CA GLU A 2 -10.51 -21.83 -3.35
C GLU A 2 -10.46 -21.25 -1.92
N TRP A 3 -9.39 -20.56 -1.57
CA TRP A 3 -9.26 -19.93 -0.27
C TRP A 3 -10.34 -18.86 0.01
N VAL A 4 -10.81 -18.13 -1.02
CA VAL A 4 -11.91 -17.17 -0.88
C VAL A 4 -13.21 -17.90 -0.56
N ARG A 5 -13.49 -19.01 -1.27
CA ARG A 5 -14.67 -19.85 -1.02
C ARG A 5 -14.66 -20.37 0.42
N HIS A 6 -13.52 -20.88 0.88
CA HIS A 6 -13.36 -21.32 2.26
C HIS A 6 -13.60 -20.19 3.28
N ALA A 7 -13.07 -18.99 3.01
CA ALA A 7 -13.26 -17.83 3.89
C ALA A 7 -14.73 -17.42 3.98
N VAL A 8 -15.45 -17.40 2.84
CA VAL A 8 -16.89 -17.08 2.83
C VAL A 8 -17.68 -18.10 3.63
N ILE A 9 -17.43 -19.40 3.42
CA ILE A 9 -18.12 -20.48 4.15
C ILE A 9 -17.79 -20.42 5.65
N ALA A 10 -16.53 -20.21 6.01
CA ALA A 10 -16.11 -20.09 7.41
C ALA A 10 -16.73 -18.87 8.12
N GLY A 11 -17.01 -17.81 7.36
CA GLY A 11 -17.74 -16.64 7.83
C GLY A 11 -19.27 -16.82 7.90
N GLY A 12 -19.80 -18.01 7.59
CA GLY A 12 -21.24 -18.31 7.60
C GLY A 12 -21.97 -17.95 6.31
N GLY A 13 -21.24 -17.57 5.26
CA GLY A 13 -21.81 -17.28 3.93
C GLY A 13 -22.05 -18.55 3.11
N HIS A 14 -22.85 -18.42 2.08
CA HIS A 14 -23.12 -19.46 1.08
C HIS A 14 -22.59 -19.06 -0.28
N ILE A 15 -22.00 -20.00 -0.99
CA ILE A 15 -21.58 -19.79 -2.38
C ILE A 15 -22.73 -20.18 -3.30
N VAL A 16 -23.21 -19.22 -4.05
CA VAL A 16 -24.33 -19.35 -4.99
C VAL A 16 -23.96 -18.73 -6.34
N GLU A 17 -24.81 -18.92 -7.34
CA GLU A 17 -24.66 -18.21 -8.61
C GLU A 17 -25.00 -16.71 -8.45
N PRO A 18 -24.44 -15.82 -9.30
CA PRO A 18 -24.66 -14.38 -9.18
C PRO A 18 -26.13 -13.95 -9.14
N ALA A 19 -27.02 -14.69 -9.82
CA ALA A 19 -28.45 -14.42 -9.85
C ALA A 19 -29.14 -14.59 -8.49
N ASP A 20 -28.58 -15.41 -7.61
CA ASP A 20 -29.12 -15.73 -6.29
C ASP A 20 -28.31 -15.07 -5.15
N ALA A 21 -27.26 -14.33 -5.50
CA ALA A 21 -26.34 -13.71 -4.53
C ALA A 21 -26.82 -12.33 -4.08
N SER A 22 -26.59 -11.98 -2.82
CA SER A 22 -26.73 -10.61 -2.31
C SER A 22 -25.42 -9.83 -2.34
N ALA A 23 -24.29 -10.55 -2.43
CA ALA A 23 -22.94 -9.96 -2.39
C ALA A 23 -22.01 -10.63 -3.42
N ILE A 24 -20.98 -9.89 -3.83
CA ILE A 24 -19.93 -10.42 -4.70
C ILE A 24 -18.54 -10.11 -4.13
N VAL A 25 -17.67 -11.12 -4.07
CA VAL A 25 -16.25 -10.96 -3.79
C VAL A 25 -15.49 -11.08 -5.11
N TRP A 26 -15.07 -9.94 -5.64
CA TRP A 26 -14.35 -9.89 -6.91
C TRP A 26 -12.85 -10.09 -6.70
N THR A 27 -12.26 -11.06 -7.37
CA THR A 27 -10.83 -11.40 -7.20
C THR A 27 -9.95 -11.05 -8.40
N ALA A 28 -10.55 -10.67 -9.52
CA ALA A 28 -9.82 -10.29 -10.73
C ALA A 28 -9.50 -8.79 -10.73
N ALA A 29 -8.41 -8.40 -10.06
CA ALA A 29 -8.03 -7.02 -9.79
C ALA A 29 -7.91 -6.09 -11.02
N ARG A 30 -7.64 -6.66 -12.20
CA ARG A 30 -7.46 -5.89 -13.44
C ARG A 30 -8.66 -5.97 -14.40
N ASN A 31 -9.74 -6.61 -13.97
CA ASN A 31 -10.92 -6.84 -14.81
C ASN A 31 -12.15 -6.09 -14.27
N ALA A 32 -12.11 -4.77 -14.30
CA ALA A 32 -13.24 -3.93 -13.90
C ALA A 32 -14.42 -4.06 -14.90
N SER A 33 -14.14 -4.26 -16.19
CA SER A 33 -15.19 -4.45 -17.22
C SER A 33 -16.01 -5.72 -16.96
N GLY A 34 -15.35 -6.84 -16.63
CA GLY A 34 -16.06 -8.07 -16.29
C GLY A 34 -16.89 -7.94 -15.01
N LEU A 35 -16.42 -7.18 -14.01
CA LEU A 35 -17.24 -6.86 -12.84
C LEU A 35 -18.46 -6.04 -13.25
N ARG A 36 -18.29 -5.02 -14.09
CA ARG A 36 -19.41 -4.20 -14.61
C ARG A 36 -20.47 -5.09 -15.29
N GLU A 37 -20.07 -5.99 -16.17
CA GLU A 37 -20.99 -6.89 -16.87
C GLU A 37 -21.80 -7.75 -15.86
N VAL A 38 -21.15 -8.27 -14.83
CA VAL A 38 -21.83 -9.04 -13.78
C VAL A 38 -22.82 -8.16 -12.99
N LEU A 39 -22.44 -6.93 -12.65
CA LEU A 39 -23.29 -6.01 -11.90
C LEU A 39 -24.48 -5.53 -12.73
N ASP A 40 -24.31 -5.28 -14.03
CA ASP A 40 -25.37 -4.86 -14.95
C ASP A 40 -26.39 -6.01 -15.16
N ALA A 41 -25.92 -7.25 -15.19
CA ALA A 41 -26.79 -8.43 -15.27
C ALA A 41 -27.48 -8.79 -13.94
N ASN A 42 -26.99 -8.29 -12.81
CA ASN A 42 -27.45 -8.63 -11.46
C ASN A 42 -27.62 -7.37 -10.59
N ALA A 43 -28.58 -6.52 -10.97
CA ALA A 43 -28.83 -5.23 -10.32
C ALA A 43 -29.22 -5.33 -8.84
N HIS A 44 -29.65 -6.50 -8.39
CA HIS A 44 -30.03 -6.80 -7.02
C HIS A 44 -28.84 -7.03 -6.07
N LEU A 45 -27.61 -7.14 -6.58
CA LEU A 45 -26.41 -7.24 -5.75
C LEU A 45 -26.23 -5.95 -4.93
N GLU A 46 -26.15 -6.11 -3.61
CA GLU A 46 -26.10 -5.00 -2.64
C GLU A 46 -24.69 -4.69 -2.16
N TRP A 47 -23.78 -5.68 -2.15
CA TRP A 47 -22.44 -5.52 -1.64
C TRP A 47 -21.38 -6.07 -2.60
N VAL A 48 -20.34 -5.25 -2.82
CA VAL A 48 -19.20 -5.58 -3.68
C VAL A 48 -17.91 -5.44 -2.88
N GLN A 49 -17.18 -6.54 -2.71
CA GLN A 49 -15.83 -6.53 -2.17
C GLN A 49 -14.82 -6.59 -3.31
N VAL A 50 -13.99 -5.55 -3.47
CA VAL A 50 -12.87 -5.55 -4.41
C VAL A 50 -11.55 -5.95 -3.72
N PRO A 51 -10.54 -6.51 -4.48
CA PRO A 51 -9.47 -7.30 -3.87
C PRO A 51 -8.42 -6.49 -3.12
N PHE A 52 -8.11 -5.25 -3.55
CA PHE A 52 -6.98 -4.48 -3.04
C PHE A 52 -7.41 -3.16 -2.40
N ALA A 53 -6.48 -2.51 -1.69
CA ALA A 53 -6.66 -1.15 -1.18
C ALA A 53 -6.69 -0.12 -2.32
N GLY A 54 -5.89 -0.32 -3.38
CA GLY A 54 -5.93 0.46 -4.62
C GLY A 54 -7.15 0.07 -5.44
N ILE A 55 -8.07 1.01 -5.64
CA ILE A 55 -9.34 0.80 -6.35
C ILE A 55 -9.42 1.58 -7.66
N GLU A 56 -8.31 2.12 -8.13
CA GLU A 56 -8.23 3.02 -9.29
C GLU A 56 -8.92 2.43 -10.52
N ASN A 57 -8.75 1.13 -10.75
CA ASN A 57 -9.37 0.41 -11.86
C ASN A 57 -10.89 0.32 -11.74
N PHE A 58 -11.43 0.39 -10.53
CA PHE A 58 -12.85 0.23 -10.25
C PHE A 58 -13.59 1.56 -10.11
N VAL A 59 -12.86 2.69 -9.91
CA VAL A 59 -13.47 4.03 -9.77
C VAL A 59 -14.50 4.34 -10.88
N PRO A 60 -14.28 4.01 -12.16
CA PRO A 60 -15.25 4.29 -13.22
C PRO A 60 -16.57 3.50 -13.15
N ILE A 61 -16.62 2.45 -12.30
CA ILE A 61 -17.79 1.58 -12.16
C ILE A 61 -18.44 1.65 -10.77
N LEU A 62 -17.89 2.44 -9.85
CA LEU A 62 -18.52 2.67 -8.56
C LEU A 62 -19.87 3.37 -8.73
N ASP A 63 -20.83 2.99 -7.92
CA ASP A 63 -22.15 3.60 -7.82
C ASP A 63 -22.59 3.78 -6.37
N ASP A 64 -23.62 4.55 -6.14
CA ASP A 64 -24.19 4.81 -4.81
C ASP A 64 -25.29 3.80 -4.40
N ASN A 65 -25.62 2.85 -5.27
CA ASN A 65 -26.68 1.88 -5.04
C ASN A 65 -26.19 0.65 -4.26
N ARG A 66 -24.87 0.49 -4.15
CA ARG A 66 -24.21 -0.67 -3.53
C ARG A 66 -23.25 -0.26 -2.44
N ILE A 67 -23.04 -1.15 -1.50
CA ILE A 67 -21.93 -1.04 -0.52
C ILE A 67 -20.66 -1.54 -1.18
N TRP A 68 -19.68 -0.66 -1.35
CA TRP A 68 -18.36 -1.01 -1.88
C TRP A 68 -17.35 -1.10 -0.75
N THR A 69 -16.64 -2.21 -0.69
CA THR A 69 -15.53 -2.42 0.24
C THR A 69 -14.28 -2.89 -0.49
N CYS A 70 -13.12 -2.66 0.11
CA CYS A 70 -11.83 -3.01 -0.47
C CYS A 70 -10.89 -3.60 0.59
N GLY A 71 -9.76 -4.14 0.15
CA GLY A 71 -8.73 -4.72 1.02
C GLY A 71 -7.86 -3.69 1.75
N LYS A 72 -8.40 -2.49 2.09
CA LYS A 72 -7.64 -1.46 2.80
C LYS A 72 -7.14 -1.98 4.15
N GLY A 73 -5.85 -1.77 4.42
CA GLY A 73 -5.20 -2.20 5.66
C GLY A 73 -4.63 -3.63 5.63
N VAL A 74 -5.22 -4.54 4.84
CA VAL A 74 -4.82 -5.96 4.79
C VAL A 74 -3.36 -6.15 4.37
N TYR A 75 -2.87 -5.30 3.49
CA TYR A 75 -1.51 -5.37 2.94
C TYR A 75 -0.51 -4.44 3.62
N ALA A 76 -0.90 -3.75 4.71
CA ALA A 76 -0.04 -2.75 5.34
C ALA A 76 1.27 -3.36 5.83
N GLU A 77 1.21 -4.47 6.56
CA GLU A 77 2.39 -5.13 7.13
C GLU A 77 3.29 -5.76 6.05
N PRO A 78 2.79 -6.64 5.14
CA PRO A 78 3.67 -7.25 4.15
C PRO A 78 4.28 -6.23 3.17
N VAL A 79 3.59 -5.14 2.86
CA VAL A 79 4.14 -4.06 2.02
C VAL A 79 5.20 -3.27 2.76
N ALA A 80 4.99 -2.96 4.04
CA ALA A 80 6.00 -2.30 4.87
C ALA A 80 7.26 -3.15 5.05
N GLU A 81 7.11 -4.47 5.28
CA GLU A 81 8.22 -5.41 5.34
C GLU A 81 9.01 -5.43 4.03
N HIS A 82 8.31 -5.51 2.90
CA HIS A 82 8.96 -5.49 1.58
C HIS A 82 9.69 -4.17 1.32
N ALA A 83 9.09 -3.03 1.69
CA ALA A 83 9.71 -1.72 1.56
C ALA A 83 11.00 -1.63 2.40
N LEU A 84 10.98 -2.10 3.64
CA LEU A 84 12.18 -2.18 4.50
C LEU A 84 13.25 -3.09 3.88
N ALA A 85 12.87 -4.25 3.35
CA ALA A 85 13.80 -5.17 2.68
C ALA A 85 14.51 -4.50 1.49
N LEU A 86 13.77 -3.75 0.66
CA LEU A 86 14.32 -2.99 -0.46
C LEU A 86 15.26 -1.88 0.02
N ALA A 87 14.89 -1.16 1.08
CA ALA A 87 15.73 -0.12 1.68
C ALA A 87 17.06 -0.70 2.18
N LEU A 88 17.01 -1.79 2.95
CA LEU A 88 18.20 -2.50 3.41
C LEU A 88 19.06 -3.01 2.25
N ALA A 89 18.44 -3.58 1.21
CA ALA A 89 19.16 -4.06 0.03
C ALA A 89 19.89 -2.93 -0.70
N GLY A 90 19.23 -1.77 -0.86
CA GLY A 90 19.81 -0.58 -1.45
C GLY A 90 20.96 0.00 -0.61
N MET A 91 20.69 0.27 0.66
CA MET A 91 21.65 0.85 1.60
C MET A 91 22.89 -0.03 1.77
N ARG A 92 22.74 -1.34 1.82
CA ARG A 92 23.82 -2.31 1.99
C ARG A 92 24.49 -2.74 0.67
N HIS A 93 24.12 -2.11 -0.46
CA HIS A 93 24.69 -2.40 -1.78
C HIS A 93 24.59 -3.89 -2.20
N ILE A 94 23.53 -4.58 -1.77
CA ILE A 94 23.35 -6.03 -1.99
C ILE A 94 23.38 -6.37 -3.50
N SER A 95 22.73 -5.56 -4.33
CA SER A 95 22.70 -5.77 -5.79
C SER A 95 24.09 -5.67 -6.43
N GLY A 96 24.96 -4.83 -5.91
CA GLY A 96 26.37 -4.76 -6.38
C GLY A 96 27.16 -5.99 -5.95
N TYR A 97 27.08 -6.33 -4.67
CA TYR A 97 27.81 -7.48 -4.11
C TYR A 97 27.38 -8.82 -4.72
N SER A 98 26.09 -9.01 -5.00
CA SER A 98 25.58 -10.25 -5.60
C SER A 98 26.10 -10.52 -7.02
N ARG A 99 26.61 -9.49 -7.69
CA ARG A 99 27.20 -9.59 -9.04
C ARG A 99 28.72 -9.50 -9.05
N ALA A 100 29.33 -9.23 -7.91
CA ALA A 100 30.79 -9.12 -7.82
C ALA A 100 31.46 -10.48 -8.00
N THR A 101 32.48 -10.55 -8.83
CA THR A 101 33.28 -11.76 -9.08
C THR A 101 34.56 -11.77 -8.23
N GLN A 102 34.83 -10.69 -7.51
CA GLN A 102 35.98 -10.54 -6.61
C GLN A 102 35.60 -9.62 -5.44
N TRP A 103 36.36 -9.63 -4.37
CA TRP A 103 36.18 -8.72 -3.25
C TRP A 103 36.44 -7.27 -3.69
N THR A 104 35.43 -6.38 -3.52
CA THR A 104 35.52 -4.97 -3.97
C THR A 104 35.65 -3.98 -2.79
N GLY A 105 35.80 -4.47 -1.57
CA GLY A 105 35.79 -3.62 -0.38
C GLY A 105 34.36 -3.20 0.05
N PRO A 106 34.20 -2.48 1.17
CA PRO A 106 32.93 -2.05 1.70
C PRO A 106 32.33 -0.92 0.85
N ALA A 107 31.12 -1.12 0.38
CA ALA A 107 30.26 -0.10 -0.21
C ALA A 107 28.90 -0.13 0.49
N GLY A 108 28.19 1.00 0.47
CA GLY A 108 26.90 1.11 1.13
C GLY A 108 26.97 1.79 2.49
N ARG A 109 25.80 2.08 3.04
CA ARG A 109 25.61 2.81 4.30
C ARG A 109 24.72 2.02 5.25
N ASN A 110 24.73 2.39 6.53
CA ASN A 110 23.84 1.81 7.52
C ASN A 110 22.46 2.48 7.45
N LEU A 111 21.43 1.71 7.71
CA LEU A 111 20.09 2.24 7.99
C LEU A 111 20.01 2.80 9.42
N LEU A 112 20.84 2.27 10.34
CA LEU A 112 20.90 2.72 11.72
C LEU A 112 21.23 4.23 11.78
N GLY A 113 20.34 5.01 12.40
CA GLY A 113 20.46 6.47 12.52
C GLY A 113 20.27 7.25 11.21
N ALA A 114 19.74 6.63 10.17
CA ALA A 114 19.51 7.29 8.88
C ALA A 114 18.32 8.26 8.94
N SER A 115 18.37 9.33 8.14
CA SER A 115 17.23 10.21 7.91
C SER A 115 16.28 9.58 6.89
N VAL A 116 15.05 9.35 7.32
CA VAL A 116 14.00 8.65 6.54
C VAL A 116 12.83 9.58 6.29
N THR A 117 12.46 9.76 5.04
CA THR A 117 11.21 10.46 4.69
C THR A 117 10.18 9.47 4.15
N ILE A 118 8.97 9.48 4.73
CA ILE A 118 7.84 8.67 4.29
C ILE A 118 6.76 9.60 3.73
N VAL A 119 6.47 9.47 2.45
CA VAL A 119 5.44 10.26 1.78
C VAL A 119 4.15 9.45 1.74
N GLY A 120 3.18 9.87 2.55
CA GLY A 120 1.93 9.16 2.84
C GLY A 120 1.80 8.87 4.34
N GLY A 121 0.57 8.83 4.86
CA GLY A 121 0.30 8.67 6.30
C GLY A 121 -0.78 7.62 6.57
N GLY A 122 -0.74 6.50 5.86
CA GLY A 122 -1.69 5.38 6.04
C GLY A 122 -1.08 4.19 6.78
N GLY A 123 -1.81 3.08 6.81
CA GLY A 123 -1.41 1.87 7.54
C GLY A 123 -0.03 1.31 7.14
N ILE A 124 0.39 1.47 5.88
CA ILE A 124 1.75 1.09 5.44
C ILE A 124 2.79 1.93 6.20
N THR A 125 2.56 3.24 6.31
CA THR A 125 3.45 4.16 7.04
C THR A 125 3.55 3.78 8.51
N GLU A 126 2.44 3.53 9.17
CA GLU A 126 2.41 3.11 10.58
C GLU A 126 3.16 1.78 10.79
N SER A 127 2.94 0.81 9.91
CA SER A 127 3.66 -0.47 9.95
C SER A 127 5.16 -0.30 9.69
N LEU A 128 5.53 0.56 8.73
CA LEU A 128 6.93 0.83 8.41
C LEU A 128 7.65 1.54 9.56
N ILE A 129 7.03 2.51 10.23
CA ILE A 129 7.57 3.18 11.42
C ILE A 129 7.88 2.15 12.53
N ARG A 130 6.95 1.22 12.80
CA ARG A 130 7.19 0.15 13.77
C ARG A 130 8.40 -0.73 13.40
N LEU A 131 8.54 -1.07 12.11
CA LEU A 131 9.67 -1.86 11.61
C LEU A 131 10.99 -1.09 11.64
N LEU A 132 10.95 0.24 11.51
CA LEU A 132 12.13 1.12 11.57
C LEU A 132 12.58 1.42 13.00
N ALA A 133 11.73 1.25 14.01
CA ALA A 133 12.03 1.59 15.40
C ALA A 133 13.38 1.05 15.91
N PRO A 134 13.78 -0.22 15.64
CA PRO A 134 15.09 -0.75 16.10
C PRO A 134 16.30 -0.08 15.42
N PHE A 135 16.09 0.68 14.34
CA PHE A 135 17.18 1.34 13.61
C PHE A 135 17.45 2.77 14.09
N ASN A 136 16.65 3.30 15.03
CA ASN A 136 16.79 4.67 15.53
C ASN A 136 16.93 5.71 14.40
N CYS A 137 16.10 5.58 13.38
CA CYS A 137 16.04 6.54 12.28
C CYS A 137 15.39 7.86 12.74
N ASP A 138 15.78 8.97 12.11
CA ASP A 138 15.04 10.25 12.19
C ASP A 138 13.95 10.23 11.11
N ILE A 139 12.70 10.09 11.54
CA ILE A 139 11.57 9.81 10.63
C ILE A 139 10.72 11.06 10.43
N THR A 140 10.72 11.58 9.20
CA THR A 140 9.79 12.62 8.73
C THR A 140 8.67 12.01 7.89
N VAL A 141 7.41 12.28 8.24
CA VAL A 141 6.25 11.88 7.47
C VAL A 141 5.63 13.08 6.76
N VAL A 142 5.43 12.97 5.45
CA VAL A 142 4.71 13.97 4.64
C VAL A 142 3.31 13.45 4.35
N ARG A 143 2.27 14.18 4.80
CA ARG A 143 0.86 13.78 4.58
C ARG A 143 -0.05 15.00 4.40
N ARG A 144 -1.23 14.79 3.81
CA ARG A 144 -2.19 15.86 3.55
C ARG A 144 -2.72 16.51 4.83
N THR A 145 -3.08 15.71 5.84
CA THR A 145 -3.55 16.20 7.14
C THR A 145 -2.41 16.07 8.14
N VAL A 146 -1.91 17.18 8.64
CA VAL A 146 -0.80 17.21 9.59
C VAL A 146 -1.33 16.87 10.99
N GLU A 147 -1.22 15.60 11.35
CA GLU A 147 -1.60 15.05 12.65
C GLU A 147 -0.47 14.16 13.15
N HIS A 148 -0.33 14.07 14.46
CA HIS A 148 0.67 13.20 15.10
C HIS A 148 0.56 11.75 14.62
N ILE A 149 1.70 11.12 14.40
CA ILE A 149 1.84 9.69 14.13
C ILE A 149 2.87 9.14 15.12
N ASP A 150 2.47 8.13 15.87
CA ASP A 150 3.34 7.50 16.86
C ASP A 150 4.62 6.95 16.21
N GLY A 151 5.76 7.35 16.75
CA GLY A 151 7.09 6.95 16.29
C GLY A 151 7.64 7.75 15.11
N ALA A 152 6.92 8.74 14.58
CA ALA A 152 7.48 9.75 13.68
C ALA A 152 8.04 10.92 14.49
N ASP A 153 9.24 11.38 14.16
CA ASP A 153 9.88 12.54 14.80
C ASP A 153 9.26 13.85 14.30
N THR A 154 8.90 13.89 13.01
CA THR A 154 8.31 15.06 12.38
C THR A 154 7.17 14.65 11.44
N VAL A 155 6.05 15.39 11.45
CA VAL A 155 4.95 15.26 10.50
C VAL A 155 4.69 16.62 9.85
N VAL A 156 4.74 16.67 8.52
CA VAL A 156 4.57 17.90 7.74
C VAL A 156 3.53 17.74 6.62
N GLY A 157 3.05 18.87 6.12
CA GLY A 157 2.14 18.95 4.98
C GLY A 157 2.85 18.76 3.65
N GLN A 158 2.07 18.56 2.59
CA GLN A 158 2.60 18.37 1.22
C GLN A 158 3.35 19.59 0.69
N GLU A 159 3.04 20.79 1.17
CA GLU A 159 3.73 22.04 0.87
C GLU A 159 5.21 22.02 1.29
N ASN A 160 5.56 21.19 2.27
CA ASN A 160 6.93 21.03 2.76
C ASN A 160 7.64 19.79 2.15
N LEU A 161 7.07 19.18 1.09
CA LEU A 161 7.61 17.94 0.49
C LEU A 161 9.07 18.09 0.06
N VAL A 162 9.42 19.18 -0.62
CA VAL A 162 10.78 19.42 -1.13
C VAL A 162 11.78 19.49 0.02
N ASP A 163 11.43 20.22 1.09
CA ASP A 163 12.29 20.36 2.27
C ASP A 163 12.42 19.02 3.02
N ALA A 164 11.34 18.24 3.11
CA ALA A 164 11.35 16.92 3.73
C ALA A 164 12.16 15.89 2.94
N LEU A 165 12.29 16.05 1.61
CA LEU A 165 13.14 15.20 0.77
C LEU A 165 14.61 15.61 0.84
N ALA A 166 14.88 16.89 1.13
CA ALA A 166 16.24 17.41 1.21
C ALA A 166 16.99 16.77 2.39
N GLY A 167 18.07 16.07 2.10
CA GLY A 167 18.89 15.41 3.13
C GLY A 167 18.39 14.04 3.58
N ALA A 168 17.28 13.52 3.06
CA ALA A 168 16.84 12.17 3.32
C ALA A 168 17.81 11.13 2.76
N ASP A 169 18.23 10.18 3.58
CA ASP A 169 19.01 9.02 3.12
C ASP A 169 18.14 8.01 2.39
N ILE A 170 16.86 7.92 2.78
CA ILE A 170 15.86 7.03 2.20
C ILE A 170 14.52 7.77 2.09
N VAL A 171 13.85 7.55 0.98
CA VAL A 171 12.47 8.01 0.76
C VAL A 171 11.57 6.82 0.47
N PHE A 172 10.48 6.69 1.23
CA PHE A 172 9.42 5.73 0.97
C PHE A 172 8.18 6.44 0.41
N LEU A 173 7.66 5.96 -0.70
CA LEU A 173 6.40 6.43 -1.28
C LEU A 173 5.28 5.47 -0.91
N ALA A 174 4.44 5.85 0.05
CA ALA A 174 3.31 5.07 0.57
C ALA A 174 1.97 5.79 0.29
N LEU A 175 1.83 6.32 -0.92
CA LEU A 175 0.68 7.08 -1.38
C LEU A 175 -0.31 6.22 -2.16
N SER A 176 -1.60 6.55 -2.05
CA SER A 176 -2.59 6.11 -3.04
C SER A 176 -2.37 6.82 -4.37
N LEU A 177 -2.60 6.11 -5.48
CA LEU A 177 -2.56 6.71 -6.82
C LEU A 177 -3.85 7.50 -7.04
N THR A 178 -3.74 8.82 -7.07
CA THR A 178 -4.82 9.76 -7.33
C THR A 178 -4.38 10.80 -8.37
N ARG A 179 -5.31 11.63 -8.83
CA ARG A 179 -4.96 12.73 -9.75
C ARG A 179 -3.95 13.71 -9.15
N GLU A 180 -4.01 13.91 -7.82
CA GLU A 180 -3.13 14.80 -7.09
C GLU A 180 -1.74 14.19 -6.82
N THR A 181 -1.62 12.86 -6.84
CA THR A 181 -0.35 12.16 -6.56
C THR A 181 0.38 11.67 -7.81
N ILE A 182 -0.26 11.72 -8.97
CA ILE A 182 0.38 11.43 -10.26
C ILE A 182 1.46 12.50 -10.53
N GLY A 183 2.71 12.07 -10.72
CA GLY A 183 3.83 12.97 -11.00
C GLY A 183 4.27 13.82 -9.79
N LEU A 184 3.87 13.45 -8.57
CA LEU A 184 4.29 14.16 -7.35
C LEU A 184 5.81 14.11 -7.15
N ILE A 185 6.43 13.00 -7.52
CA ILE A 185 7.88 12.80 -7.57
C ILE A 185 8.23 12.43 -9.01
N GLY A 186 9.08 13.21 -9.69
CA GLY A 186 9.45 13.01 -11.10
C GLY A 186 10.67 13.82 -11.50
#